data_71d319df44079765dcdde78d72baaea7
#
_entry.id   71d319df44079765dcdde78d72baaea7
#
_cell.length_a   1.000
_cell.length_b   1.000
_cell.length_c   1.000
_cell.angle_alpha   90.00
_cell.angle_beta   90.00
_cell.angle_gamma   90.00
#
_symmetry.space_group_name_H-M   'P 1'
#
loop_
_entity.id
_entity.type
_entity.pdbx_description
1 polymer ?
#
loop_
_entity_poly.entity_id
_entity_poly.type
_entity_poly.pdbx_seq_one_letter_code
_entity_poly.pdbx_strand_id
1 'polypeptide(L)'
;MNRTLLTQALIKFLAGILLIGLLVFLPAGSFAYWQGWLLMGVLFVPMFFAGIVMLAKSPDLLRKRLNAKEKEGEQKAVVALSGLLFTLSFVTAGLNWRFDWWILPDWTVWTAAALFILSYLLYAEVLRENEYLSRTIEVQEGQKVIDTGLYGIVRHPMYMATVIMFLSMPLVLGSPISFIIMLGYIPVIAKRIRNEEIVLSEGLDGYKEYMKSVKYKVIPFIW
;
A
#
# COMPACT_ATOMS: atom_id res chain seq x y z
N MET A 1 11.22 3.69 25.66
CA MET A 1 11.10 3.02 24.36
C MET A 1 10.55 1.60 24.58
N ASN A 2 9.41 1.25 23.99
CA ASN A 2 8.79 -0.07 24.19
C ASN A 2 9.59 -1.13 23.40
N ARG A 3 10.48 -1.86 24.10
CA ARG A 3 11.37 -2.88 23.49
C ARG A 3 10.61 -3.93 22.67
N THR A 4 9.43 -4.34 23.15
CA THR A 4 8.59 -5.34 22.46
C THR A 4 8.08 -4.82 21.12
N LEU A 5 7.64 -3.56 21.05
CA LEU A 5 7.16 -2.92 19.81
C LEU A 5 8.30 -2.78 18.80
N LEU A 6 9.48 -2.34 19.23
CA LEU A 6 10.68 -2.26 18.39
C LEU A 6 11.05 -3.63 17.81
N THR A 7 11.12 -4.66 18.65
CA THR A 7 11.45 -6.02 18.21
C THR A 7 10.43 -6.53 17.19
N GLN A 8 9.14 -6.36 17.43
CA GLN A 8 8.09 -6.73 16.48
C GLN A 8 8.20 -5.98 15.14
N ALA A 9 8.48 -4.67 15.18
CA ALA A 9 8.68 -3.88 13.98
C ALA A 9 9.88 -4.37 13.17
N LEU A 10 11.03 -4.61 13.83
CA LEU A 10 12.23 -5.11 13.18
C LEU A 10 12.04 -6.51 12.58
N ILE A 11 11.43 -7.44 13.30
CA ILE A 11 11.16 -8.79 12.78
C ILE A 11 10.30 -8.72 11.52
N LYS A 12 9.21 -7.95 11.54
CA LYS A 12 8.31 -7.82 10.38
C LYS A 12 8.99 -7.10 9.22
N PHE A 13 9.82 -6.10 9.49
CA PHE A 13 10.58 -5.37 8.48
C PHE A 13 11.59 -6.29 7.78
N LEU A 14 12.39 -7.02 8.54
CA LEU A 14 13.38 -7.97 8.00
C LEU A 14 12.70 -9.14 7.26
N ALA A 15 11.59 -9.67 7.79
CA ALA A 15 10.81 -10.69 7.11
C ALA A 15 10.23 -10.16 5.78
N GLY A 16 9.81 -8.90 5.72
CA GLY A 16 9.36 -8.25 4.49
C GLY A 16 10.48 -8.13 3.45
N ILE A 17 11.68 -7.68 3.86
CA ILE A 17 12.86 -7.62 2.99
C ILE A 17 13.18 -9.00 2.41
N LEU A 18 13.23 -10.01 3.27
CA LEU A 18 13.55 -11.38 2.86
C LEU A 18 12.48 -11.92 1.89
N LEU A 19 11.20 -11.77 2.23
CA LEU A 19 10.10 -12.27 1.41
C LEU A 19 10.10 -11.64 0.01
N ILE A 20 10.15 -10.31 -0.07
CA ILE A 20 10.13 -9.62 -1.37
C ILE A 20 11.41 -9.89 -2.15
N GLY A 21 12.57 -9.90 -1.47
CA GLY A 21 13.83 -10.26 -2.08
C GLY A 21 13.78 -11.67 -2.71
N LEU A 22 13.25 -12.66 -2.00
CA LEU A 22 13.05 -14.00 -2.53
C LEU A 22 12.08 -14.03 -3.73
N LEU A 23 10.95 -13.34 -3.63
CA LEU A 23 9.94 -13.30 -4.71
C LEU A 23 10.45 -12.63 -5.98
N VAL A 24 11.40 -11.70 -5.88
CA VAL A 24 11.97 -10.98 -7.03
C VAL A 24 13.23 -11.67 -7.57
N PHE A 25 14.22 -11.95 -6.71
CA PHE A 25 15.54 -12.43 -7.16
C PHE A 25 15.61 -13.93 -7.42
N LEU A 26 14.82 -14.76 -6.71
CA LEU A 26 14.82 -16.20 -6.96
C LEU A 26 14.29 -16.55 -8.36
N PRO A 27 13.14 -16.00 -8.83
CA PRO A 27 12.69 -16.23 -10.21
C PRO A 27 13.62 -15.59 -11.24
N ALA A 28 14.22 -14.42 -10.94
CA ALA A 28 15.22 -13.80 -11.80
C ALA A 28 16.48 -14.67 -11.96
N GLY A 29 16.79 -15.50 -10.96
CA GLY A 29 17.98 -16.38 -10.96
C GLY A 29 19.32 -15.60 -10.90
N SER A 30 19.26 -14.30 -10.59
CA SER A 30 20.46 -13.44 -10.59
C SER A 30 20.27 -12.21 -9.70
N PHE A 31 21.33 -11.81 -9.03
CA PHE A 31 21.41 -10.53 -8.32
C PHE A 31 21.81 -9.35 -9.24
N ALA A 32 22.09 -9.59 -10.52
CA ALA A 32 22.34 -8.53 -11.51
C ALA A 32 21.05 -7.77 -11.92
N TYR A 33 19.89 -8.23 -11.48
CA TYR A 33 18.59 -7.57 -11.70
C TYR A 33 18.52 -6.23 -10.95
N TRP A 34 19.05 -5.15 -11.57
CA TRP A 34 19.18 -3.84 -10.93
C TRP A 34 17.84 -3.19 -10.58
N GLN A 35 16.80 -3.41 -11.38
CA GLN A 35 15.45 -2.94 -11.10
C GLN A 35 14.88 -3.56 -9.81
N GLY A 36 15.23 -4.81 -9.52
CA GLY A 36 14.93 -5.46 -8.25
C GLY A 36 15.53 -4.72 -7.06
N TRP A 37 16.81 -4.33 -7.14
CA TRP A 37 17.47 -3.53 -6.11
C TRP A 37 16.87 -2.13 -5.99
N LEU A 38 16.50 -1.50 -7.11
CA LEU A 38 15.81 -0.22 -7.10
C LEU A 38 14.48 -0.33 -6.35
N LEU A 39 13.66 -1.34 -6.65
CA LEU A 39 12.41 -1.58 -5.91
C LEU A 39 12.66 -1.78 -4.42
N MET A 40 13.64 -2.62 -4.05
CA MET A 40 14.00 -2.82 -2.64
C MET A 40 14.37 -1.51 -1.96
N GLY A 41 15.15 -0.65 -2.63
CA GLY A 41 15.53 0.66 -2.13
C GLY A 41 14.34 1.59 -1.92
N VAL A 42 13.55 1.85 -2.98
CA VAL A 42 12.42 2.78 -2.90
C VAL A 42 11.29 2.28 -1.99
N LEU A 43 11.18 0.98 -1.76
CA LEU A 43 10.19 0.38 -0.87
C LEU A 43 10.65 0.45 0.60
N PHE A 44 11.84 -0.06 0.90
CA PHE A 44 12.25 -0.31 2.28
C PHE A 44 12.95 0.87 2.94
N VAL A 45 13.64 1.73 2.18
CA VAL A 45 14.31 2.89 2.79
C VAL A 45 13.30 3.89 3.37
N PRO A 46 12.26 4.35 2.64
CA PRO A 46 11.25 5.22 3.22
C PRO A 46 10.45 4.53 4.35
N MET A 47 10.14 3.23 4.21
CA MET A 47 9.45 2.46 5.24
C MET A 47 10.25 2.40 6.54
N PHE A 48 11.57 2.25 6.47
CA PHE A 48 12.45 2.25 7.63
C PHE A 48 12.42 3.59 8.37
N PHE A 49 12.57 4.69 7.64
CA PHE A 49 12.50 6.03 8.24
C PHE A 49 11.11 6.35 8.80
N ALA A 50 10.04 5.99 8.09
CA ALA A 50 8.68 6.13 8.59
C ALA A 50 8.46 5.32 9.87
N GLY A 51 9.00 4.10 9.95
CA GLY A 51 8.98 3.26 11.14
C GLY A 51 9.67 3.91 12.34
N ILE A 52 10.85 4.52 12.13
CA ILE A 52 11.57 5.27 13.17
C ILE A 52 10.75 6.47 13.67
N VAL A 53 10.20 7.26 12.74
CA VAL A 53 9.37 8.42 13.09
C VAL A 53 8.13 8.01 13.87
N MET A 54 7.41 6.97 13.42
CA MET A 54 6.24 6.47 14.13
C MET A 54 6.60 5.91 15.52
N LEU A 55 7.72 5.18 15.64
CA LEU A 55 8.17 4.66 16.92
C LEU A 55 8.48 5.78 17.92
N ALA A 56 9.04 6.90 17.44
CA ALA A 56 9.42 8.03 18.27
C ALA A 56 8.25 8.97 18.61
N LYS A 57 7.37 9.25 17.63
CA LYS A 57 6.31 10.28 17.75
C LYS A 57 4.91 9.71 17.95
N SER A 58 4.61 8.51 17.43
CA SER A 58 3.27 7.94 17.39
C SER A 58 3.28 6.41 17.54
N PRO A 59 3.75 5.87 18.71
CA PRO A 59 3.92 4.42 18.88
C PRO A 59 2.60 3.65 18.79
N ASP A 60 1.47 4.24 19.12
CA ASP A 60 0.16 3.61 18.99
C ASP A 60 -0.28 3.48 17.53
N LEU A 61 0.03 4.47 16.70
CA LEU A 61 -0.16 4.36 15.25
C LEU A 61 0.70 3.23 14.67
N LEU A 62 1.96 3.12 15.07
CA LEU A 62 2.82 2.00 14.66
C LEU A 62 2.23 0.66 15.09
N ARG A 63 1.70 0.53 16.31
CA ARG A 63 1.06 -0.69 16.80
C ARG A 63 -0.18 -1.06 15.96
N LYS A 64 -1.04 -0.09 15.63
CA LYS A 64 -2.18 -0.27 14.72
C LYS A 64 -1.72 -0.75 13.33
N ARG A 65 -0.64 -0.17 12.78
CA ARG A 65 -0.10 -0.55 11.46
C ARG A 65 0.57 -1.93 11.44
N LEU A 66 1.15 -2.37 12.54
CA LEU A 66 1.71 -3.72 12.68
C LEU A 66 0.64 -4.79 12.92
N ASN A 67 -0.55 -4.41 13.39
CA ASN A 67 -1.66 -5.36 13.53
C ASN A 67 -2.32 -5.58 12.15
N ALA A 68 -2.21 -6.82 11.65
CA ALA A 68 -2.74 -7.22 10.34
C ALA A 68 -3.84 -8.28 10.46
N LYS A 69 -4.40 -8.50 11.67
CA LYS A 69 -5.46 -9.48 11.90
C LYS A 69 -6.81 -8.88 11.48
N GLU A 70 -7.21 -9.17 10.26
CA GLU A 70 -8.54 -8.83 9.77
C GLU A 70 -9.59 -9.73 10.45
N LYS A 71 -10.68 -9.12 10.93
CA LYS A 71 -11.76 -9.81 11.63
C LYS A 71 -12.85 -10.27 10.66
N GLU A 72 -13.17 -9.40 9.69
CA GLU A 72 -14.23 -9.63 8.71
C GLU A 72 -13.85 -10.67 7.65
N GLY A 73 -14.74 -11.65 7.42
CA GLY A 73 -14.49 -12.74 6.48
C GLY A 73 -14.25 -12.29 5.04
N GLU A 74 -15.03 -11.32 4.55
CA GLU A 74 -14.84 -10.73 3.21
C GLU A 74 -13.51 -9.99 3.06
N GLN A 75 -13.05 -9.32 4.12
CA GLN A 75 -11.76 -8.63 4.10
C GLN A 75 -10.59 -9.61 4.09
N LYS A 76 -10.73 -10.79 4.71
CA LYS A 76 -9.74 -11.87 4.61
C LYS A 76 -9.55 -12.33 3.16
N ALA A 77 -10.64 -12.45 2.40
CA ALA A 77 -10.58 -12.79 0.98
C ALA A 77 -9.86 -11.69 0.15
N VAL A 78 -10.15 -10.42 0.43
CA VAL A 78 -9.47 -9.27 -0.19
C VAL A 78 -7.97 -9.30 0.09
N VAL A 79 -7.57 -9.54 1.34
CA VAL A 79 -6.16 -9.64 1.73
C VAL A 79 -5.47 -10.81 1.05
N ALA A 80 -6.11 -11.99 1.01
CA ALA A 80 -5.57 -13.18 0.37
C ALA A 80 -5.39 -12.98 -1.14
N LEU A 81 -6.40 -12.41 -1.82
CA LEU A 81 -6.33 -12.13 -3.25
C LEU A 81 -5.26 -11.07 -3.57
N SER A 82 -5.13 -10.03 -2.74
CA SER A 82 -4.05 -9.06 -2.87
C SER A 82 -2.69 -9.75 -2.74
N GLY A 83 -2.51 -10.60 -1.73
CA GLY A 83 -1.27 -11.37 -1.54
C GLY A 83 -0.92 -12.25 -2.75
N LEU A 84 -1.93 -12.90 -3.35
CA LEU A 84 -1.76 -13.69 -4.58
C LEU A 84 -1.30 -12.80 -5.74
N LEU A 85 -1.95 -11.66 -5.97
CA LEU A 85 -1.60 -10.73 -7.05
C LEU A 85 -0.16 -10.20 -6.89
N PHE A 86 0.26 -9.84 -5.68
CA PHE A 86 1.64 -9.42 -5.40
C PHE A 86 2.64 -10.54 -5.68
N THR A 87 2.35 -11.75 -5.19
CA THR A 87 3.22 -12.90 -5.41
C THR A 87 3.37 -13.19 -6.90
N LEU A 88 2.26 -13.27 -7.64
CA LEU A 88 2.29 -13.49 -9.10
C LEU A 88 3.03 -12.36 -9.81
N SER A 89 2.80 -11.11 -9.45
CA SER A 89 3.46 -9.96 -10.06
C SER A 89 4.97 -10.00 -9.86
N PHE A 90 5.46 -10.23 -8.64
CA PHE A 90 6.89 -10.25 -8.35
C PHE A 90 7.59 -11.44 -9.00
N VAL A 91 7.00 -12.63 -8.93
CA VAL A 91 7.53 -13.83 -9.58
C VAL A 91 7.60 -13.62 -11.09
N THR A 92 6.50 -13.11 -11.70
CA THR A 92 6.46 -12.83 -13.14
C THR A 92 7.48 -11.78 -13.55
N ALA A 93 7.71 -10.74 -12.73
CA ALA A 93 8.73 -9.73 -13.02
C ALA A 93 10.14 -10.32 -13.04
N GLY A 94 10.46 -11.19 -12.09
CA GLY A 94 11.75 -11.90 -12.05
C GLY A 94 11.93 -12.82 -13.27
N LEU A 95 10.88 -13.59 -13.63
CA LEU A 95 10.90 -14.45 -14.84
C LEU A 95 11.00 -13.62 -16.11
N ASN A 96 10.27 -12.51 -16.21
CA ASN A 96 10.30 -11.59 -17.34
C ASN A 96 11.73 -11.06 -17.58
N TRP A 97 12.42 -10.67 -16.50
CA TRP A 97 13.81 -10.24 -16.58
C TRP A 97 14.75 -11.39 -16.98
N ARG A 98 14.57 -12.59 -16.40
CA ARG A 98 15.41 -13.76 -16.66
C ARG A 98 15.34 -14.23 -18.11
N PHE A 99 14.16 -14.20 -18.70
CA PHE A 99 13.91 -14.73 -20.05
C PHE A 99 13.75 -13.64 -21.11
N ASP A 100 13.97 -12.37 -20.72
CA ASP A 100 13.92 -11.21 -21.62
C ASP A 100 12.64 -11.11 -22.46
N TRP A 101 11.47 -11.37 -21.81
CA TRP A 101 10.21 -11.43 -22.55
C TRP A 101 9.76 -10.06 -23.05
N TRP A 102 9.65 -9.08 -22.13
CA TRP A 102 9.26 -7.71 -22.44
C TRP A 102 9.80 -6.78 -21.35
N ILE A 103 10.89 -6.10 -21.65
CA ILE A 103 11.56 -5.20 -20.72
C ILE A 103 11.24 -3.76 -21.08
N LEU A 104 10.82 -2.98 -20.08
CA LEU A 104 10.60 -1.55 -20.22
C LEU A 104 11.92 -0.79 -20.35
N PRO A 105 11.96 0.30 -21.15
CA PRO A 105 13.14 1.16 -21.19
C PRO A 105 13.39 1.85 -19.82
N ASP A 106 14.66 2.11 -19.51
CA ASP A 106 15.09 2.61 -18.19
C ASP A 106 14.39 3.91 -17.77
N TRP A 107 14.06 4.79 -18.71
CA TRP A 107 13.36 6.04 -18.36
C TRP A 107 11.96 5.78 -17.76
N THR A 108 11.25 4.74 -18.20
CA THR A 108 9.95 4.35 -17.60
C THR A 108 10.13 3.79 -16.20
N VAL A 109 11.19 3.02 -15.97
CA VAL A 109 11.56 2.47 -14.65
C VAL A 109 11.81 3.62 -13.66
N TRP A 110 12.62 4.61 -14.04
CA TRP A 110 12.90 5.78 -13.21
C TRP A 110 11.66 6.65 -12.96
N THR A 111 10.82 6.84 -13.97
CA THR A 111 9.54 7.55 -13.81
C THR A 111 8.62 6.82 -12.83
N ALA A 112 8.53 5.50 -12.94
CA ALA A 112 7.76 4.68 -12.01
C ALA A 112 8.32 4.75 -10.57
N ALA A 113 9.64 4.76 -10.41
CA ALA A 113 10.27 4.94 -9.10
C ALA A 113 9.96 6.32 -8.49
N ALA A 114 9.95 7.38 -9.31
CA ALA A 114 9.55 8.72 -8.86
C ALA A 114 8.06 8.76 -8.43
N LEU A 115 7.16 8.15 -9.20
CA LEU A 115 5.74 8.00 -8.83
C LEU A 115 5.57 7.19 -7.53
N PHE A 116 6.37 6.14 -7.36
CA PHE A 116 6.37 5.34 -6.16
C PHE A 116 6.76 6.17 -4.93
N ILE A 117 7.82 6.97 -5.02
CA ILE A 117 8.24 7.88 -3.93
C ILE A 117 7.17 8.94 -3.66
N LEU A 118 6.57 9.53 -4.71
CA LEU A 118 5.47 10.48 -4.56
C LEU A 118 4.28 9.85 -3.80
N SER A 119 3.97 8.58 -4.06
CA SER A 119 2.92 7.86 -3.34
C SER A 119 3.22 7.72 -1.84
N TYR A 120 4.49 7.58 -1.44
CA TYR A 120 4.89 7.62 -0.03
C TYR A 120 4.64 8.99 0.61
N LEU A 121 4.88 10.08 -0.11
CA LEU A 121 4.61 11.43 0.40
C LEU A 121 3.10 11.64 0.60
N LEU A 122 2.29 11.21 -0.37
CA LEU A 122 0.82 11.22 -0.23
C LEU A 122 0.37 10.37 0.97
N TYR A 123 0.94 9.18 1.12
CA TYR A 123 0.62 8.29 2.23
C TYR A 123 1.03 8.87 3.59
N ALA A 124 2.18 9.53 3.66
CA ALA A 124 2.64 10.21 4.87
C ALA A 124 1.70 11.37 5.26
N GLU A 125 1.19 12.13 4.28
CA GLU A 125 0.23 13.18 4.51
C GLU A 125 -1.10 12.61 5.04
N VAL A 126 -1.59 11.52 4.46
CA VAL A 126 -2.78 10.82 4.98
C VAL A 126 -2.60 10.36 6.42
N LEU A 127 -1.43 9.83 6.78
CA LEU A 127 -1.11 9.43 8.16
C LEU A 127 -1.04 10.62 9.11
N ARG A 128 -0.63 11.79 8.62
CA ARG A 128 -0.59 13.02 9.40
C ARG A 128 -1.98 13.57 9.69
N GLU A 129 -2.89 13.48 8.71
CA GLU A 129 -4.24 14.01 8.83
C GLU A 129 -5.18 13.11 9.63
N ASN A 130 -5.04 11.78 9.52
CA ASN A 130 -5.99 10.83 10.08
C ASN A 130 -5.36 9.92 11.14
N GLU A 131 -5.55 10.27 12.40
CA GLU A 131 -5.08 9.48 13.55
C GLU A 131 -5.81 8.15 13.75
N TYR A 132 -7.01 8.01 13.16
CA TYR A 132 -7.81 6.78 13.21
C TYR A 132 -7.41 5.75 12.16
N LEU A 133 -6.48 6.07 11.28
CA LEU A 133 -6.11 5.23 10.16
C LEU A 133 -5.59 3.86 10.61
N SER A 134 -6.38 2.81 10.37
CA SER A 134 -6.09 1.41 10.70
C SER A 134 -5.85 0.57 9.43
N ARG A 135 -5.31 -0.63 9.60
CA ARG A 135 -5.30 -1.64 8.53
C ARG A 135 -6.58 -2.46 8.48
N THR A 136 -7.27 -2.57 9.61
CA THR A 136 -8.55 -3.24 9.76
C THR A 136 -9.70 -2.25 9.57
N ILE A 137 -10.81 -2.71 8.97
CA ILE A 137 -12.01 -1.91 8.82
C ILE A 137 -12.80 -2.01 10.12
N GLU A 138 -12.83 -0.92 10.87
CA GLU A 138 -13.57 -0.78 12.11
C GLU A 138 -13.78 0.69 12.45
N VAL A 139 -14.89 1.02 13.10
CA VAL A 139 -15.10 2.33 13.72
C VAL A 139 -14.48 2.29 15.11
N GLN A 140 -13.60 3.24 15.41
CA GLN A 140 -12.90 3.33 16.69
C GLN A 140 -13.70 4.18 17.67
N GLU A 141 -13.53 3.93 18.96
CA GLU A 141 -14.15 4.73 20.01
C GLU A 141 -13.73 6.20 19.88
N GLY A 142 -14.69 7.10 19.88
CA GLY A 142 -14.44 8.54 19.72
C GLY A 142 -14.01 8.99 18.34
N GLN A 143 -14.07 8.10 17.33
CA GLN A 143 -13.72 8.44 15.96
C GLN A 143 -14.63 9.54 15.41
N LYS A 144 -14.02 10.51 14.73
CA LYS A 144 -14.69 11.60 14.02
C LYS A 144 -14.42 11.49 12.53
N VAL A 145 -15.35 12.02 11.74
CA VAL A 145 -15.13 12.17 10.30
C VAL A 145 -14.02 13.18 10.08
N ILE A 146 -13.05 12.82 9.27
CA ILE A 146 -12.00 13.74 8.77
C ILE A 146 -12.42 14.16 7.36
N ASP A 147 -12.59 15.45 7.14
CA ASP A 147 -13.06 16.05 5.89
C ASP A 147 -12.14 17.18 5.38
N THR A 148 -10.97 17.31 5.99
CA THR A 148 -9.95 18.33 5.66
C THR A 148 -8.87 17.78 4.72
N GLY A 149 -8.03 18.67 4.17
CA GLY A 149 -6.89 18.33 3.33
C GLY A 149 -7.22 17.38 2.19
N LEU A 150 -6.55 16.24 2.13
CA LEU A 150 -6.80 15.23 1.09
C LEU A 150 -8.20 14.59 1.22
N TYR A 151 -8.75 14.49 2.43
CA TYR A 151 -10.09 13.99 2.67
C TYR A 151 -11.19 14.95 2.20
N GLY A 152 -10.90 16.24 2.04
CA GLY A 152 -11.79 17.20 1.39
C GLY A 152 -11.88 17.05 -0.13
N ILE A 153 -10.96 16.30 -0.75
CA ILE A 153 -10.89 16.09 -2.20
C ILE A 153 -11.45 14.72 -2.59
N VAL A 154 -10.99 13.66 -1.90
CA VAL A 154 -11.44 12.28 -2.09
C VAL A 154 -11.70 11.62 -0.74
N ARG A 155 -12.67 10.69 -0.68
CA ARG A 155 -13.02 10.02 0.58
C ARG A 155 -11.95 9.04 1.07
N HIS A 156 -11.17 8.48 0.15
CA HIS A 156 -10.19 7.43 0.45
C HIS A 156 -8.79 7.77 -0.07
N PRO A 157 -8.16 8.86 0.43
CA PRO A 157 -6.83 9.26 -0.05
C PRO A 157 -5.74 8.23 0.27
N MET A 158 -5.91 7.39 1.31
CA MET A 158 -5.04 6.26 1.57
C MET A 158 -5.05 5.26 0.41
N TYR A 159 -6.24 4.93 -0.11
CA TYR A 159 -6.34 4.02 -1.25
C TYR A 159 -5.84 4.64 -2.54
N MET A 160 -5.98 5.95 -2.73
CA MET A 160 -5.32 6.67 -3.83
C MET A 160 -3.81 6.47 -3.79
N ALA A 161 -3.17 6.75 -2.65
CA ALA A 161 -1.74 6.57 -2.47
C ALA A 161 -1.31 5.12 -2.68
N THR A 162 -2.04 4.14 -2.13
CA THR A 162 -1.67 2.72 -2.27
C THR A 162 -1.88 2.18 -3.68
N VAL A 163 -2.89 2.63 -4.42
CA VAL A 163 -3.08 2.23 -5.84
C VAL A 163 -1.92 2.74 -6.69
N ILE A 164 -1.52 4.01 -6.54
CA ILE A 164 -0.35 4.56 -7.24
C ILE A 164 0.91 3.75 -6.88
N MET A 165 1.14 3.51 -5.58
CA MET A 165 2.28 2.75 -5.08
C MET A 165 2.35 1.36 -5.69
N PHE A 166 1.27 0.58 -5.62
CA PHE A 166 1.25 -0.82 -6.00
C PHE A 166 1.30 -1.02 -7.51
N LEU A 167 0.65 -0.15 -8.29
CA LEU A 167 0.75 -0.18 -9.75
C LEU A 167 2.13 0.27 -10.24
N SER A 168 2.84 1.10 -9.48
CA SER A 168 4.22 1.49 -9.82
C SER A 168 5.23 0.36 -9.61
N MET A 169 5.00 -0.57 -8.66
CA MET A 169 5.96 -1.65 -8.35
C MET A 169 6.40 -2.47 -9.57
N PRO A 170 5.49 -3.05 -10.38
CA PRO A 170 5.86 -3.82 -11.55
C PRO A 170 6.54 -2.98 -12.64
N LEU A 171 6.21 -1.69 -12.72
CA LEU A 171 6.87 -0.76 -13.64
C LEU A 171 8.30 -0.43 -13.18
N VAL A 172 8.53 -0.28 -11.88
CA VAL A 172 9.88 -0.17 -11.28
C VAL A 172 10.69 -1.45 -11.56
N LEU A 173 10.05 -2.61 -11.54
CA LEU A 173 10.67 -3.88 -11.92
C LEU A 173 10.87 -4.02 -13.44
N GLY A 174 10.47 -3.05 -14.26
CA GLY A 174 10.64 -3.06 -15.70
C GLY A 174 9.76 -4.08 -16.44
N SER A 175 8.66 -4.56 -15.81
CA SER A 175 7.84 -5.65 -16.36
C SER A 175 6.40 -5.22 -16.68
N PRO A 176 6.07 -5.00 -17.97
CA PRO A 176 4.69 -4.72 -18.39
C PRO A 176 3.74 -5.89 -18.10
N ILE A 177 4.22 -7.13 -18.23
CA ILE A 177 3.41 -8.32 -17.96
C ILE A 177 2.97 -8.34 -16.50
N SER A 178 3.87 -8.07 -15.58
CA SER A 178 3.56 -7.94 -14.14
C SER A 178 2.62 -6.78 -13.86
N PHE A 179 2.73 -5.68 -14.61
CA PHE A 179 1.80 -4.56 -14.50
C PHE A 179 0.38 -4.96 -14.87
N ILE A 180 0.20 -5.72 -15.96
CA ILE A 180 -1.12 -6.25 -16.36
C ILE A 180 -1.72 -7.12 -15.24
N ILE A 181 -0.91 -7.98 -14.61
CA ILE A 181 -1.36 -8.78 -13.45
C ILE A 181 -1.79 -7.86 -12.31
N MET A 182 -1.00 -6.82 -12.00
CA MET A 182 -1.28 -5.90 -10.89
C MET A 182 -2.52 -5.03 -11.14
N LEU A 183 -2.96 -4.81 -12.37
CA LEU A 183 -4.26 -4.15 -12.65
C LEU A 183 -5.44 -4.89 -12.00
N GLY A 184 -5.31 -6.19 -11.75
CA GLY A 184 -6.27 -6.97 -10.96
C GLY A 184 -6.46 -6.46 -9.52
N TYR A 185 -5.54 -5.63 -9.01
CA TYR A 185 -5.69 -4.99 -7.70
C TYR A 185 -6.81 -3.94 -7.68
N ILE A 186 -7.12 -3.30 -8.82
CA ILE A 186 -8.16 -2.25 -8.91
C ILE A 186 -9.53 -2.77 -8.47
N PRO A 187 -10.08 -3.87 -9.03
CA PRO A 187 -11.37 -4.39 -8.56
C PRO A 187 -11.33 -4.90 -7.11
N VAL A 188 -10.19 -5.40 -6.64
CA VAL A 188 -10.01 -5.85 -5.26
C VAL A 188 -10.14 -4.68 -4.29
N ILE A 189 -9.45 -3.56 -4.56
CA ILE A 189 -9.53 -2.38 -3.70
C ILE A 189 -10.89 -1.69 -3.81
N ALA A 190 -11.53 -1.72 -4.98
CA ALA A 190 -12.88 -1.20 -5.15
C ALA A 190 -13.91 -1.95 -4.29
N LYS A 191 -13.75 -3.28 -4.15
CA LYS A 191 -14.57 -4.06 -3.22
C LYS A 191 -14.28 -3.66 -1.77
N ARG A 192 -13.00 -3.50 -1.40
CA ARG A 192 -12.61 -3.09 -0.05
C ARG A 192 -13.20 -1.74 0.33
N ILE A 193 -13.12 -0.76 -0.56
CA ILE A 193 -13.70 0.58 -0.35
C ILE A 193 -15.21 0.50 -0.13
N ARG A 194 -15.93 -0.28 -0.93
CA ARG A 194 -17.37 -0.46 -0.74
C ARG A 194 -17.74 -1.02 0.62
N ASN A 195 -17.02 -2.05 1.07
CA ASN A 195 -17.24 -2.65 2.38
C ASN A 195 -16.91 -1.66 3.52
N GLU A 196 -15.84 -0.88 3.37
CA GLU A 196 -15.47 0.16 4.34
C GLU A 196 -16.53 1.26 4.43
N GLU A 197 -17.04 1.75 3.28
CA GLU A 197 -18.11 2.76 3.27
C GLU A 197 -19.42 2.26 3.92
N ILE A 198 -19.75 0.96 3.83
CA ILE A 198 -20.88 0.36 4.54
C ILE A 198 -20.66 0.47 6.05
N VAL A 199 -19.53 -0.04 6.55
CA VAL A 199 -19.20 -0.02 7.98
C VAL A 199 -19.18 1.41 8.53
N LEU A 200 -18.54 2.34 7.81
CA LEU A 200 -18.46 3.74 8.24
C LEU A 200 -19.82 4.45 8.18
N SER A 201 -20.66 4.16 7.18
CA SER A 201 -22.00 4.78 7.07
C SER A 201 -22.99 4.27 8.12
N GLU A 202 -22.76 3.09 8.69
CA GLU A 202 -23.58 2.52 9.76
C GLU A 202 -23.08 2.89 11.15
N GLY A 203 -21.76 3.00 11.32
CA GLY A 203 -21.14 3.14 12.64
C GLY A 203 -20.52 4.51 12.95
N LEU A 204 -20.33 5.41 11.97
CA LEU A 204 -19.66 6.69 12.18
C LEU A 204 -20.62 7.86 11.93
N ASP A 205 -20.94 8.59 12.99
CA ASP A 205 -21.80 9.77 12.91
C ASP A 205 -21.24 10.82 11.95
N GLY A 206 -22.11 11.37 11.08
CA GLY A 206 -21.74 12.38 10.09
C GLY A 206 -21.12 11.83 8.80
N TYR A 207 -20.83 10.52 8.69
CA TYR A 207 -20.19 9.97 7.50
C TYR A 207 -21.10 10.03 6.25
N LYS A 208 -22.42 9.86 6.42
CA LYS A 208 -23.38 9.97 5.31
C LYS A 208 -23.43 11.38 4.72
N GLU A 209 -23.34 12.40 5.55
CA GLU A 209 -23.25 13.80 5.17
C GLU A 209 -21.95 14.10 4.43
N TYR A 210 -20.84 13.58 4.95
CA TYR A 210 -19.53 13.65 4.32
C TYR A 210 -19.53 13.02 2.90
N MET A 211 -20.18 11.86 2.72
CA MET A 211 -20.32 11.23 1.40
C MET A 211 -21.09 12.10 0.40
N LYS A 212 -21.99 12.98 0.86
CA LYS A 212 -22.72 13.92 -0.01
C LYS A 212 -21.85 15.11 -0.41
N SER A 213 -20.99 15.58 0.48
CA SER A 213 -20.11 16.73 0.25
C SER A 213 -18.89 16.34 -0.61
N VAL A 214 -18.24 15.21 -0.31
CA VAL A 214 -17.07 14.70 -1.04
C VAL A 214 -17.49 13.55 -1.94
N LYS A 215 -17.70 13.82 -3.23
CA LYS A 215 -18.30 12.87 -4.19
C LYS A 215 -17.33 11.79 -4.66
N TYR A 216 -16.04 12.09 -4.76
CA TYR A 216 -15.03 11.21 -5.33
C TYR A 216 -14.46 10.26 -4.27
N LYS A 217 -14.29 8.99 -4.64
CA LYS A 217 -13.75 7.97 -3.72
C LYS A 217 -12.23 7.98 -3.67
N VAL A 218 -11.59 7.87 -4.82
CA VAL A 218 -10.14 7.66 -4.93
C VAL A 218 -9.51 8.61 -5.93
N ILE A 219 -10.13 8.80 -7.12
CA ILE A 219 -9.56 9.63 -8.20
C ILE A 219 -10.43 10.86 -8.36
N PRO A 220 -9.88 12.07 -8.11
CA PRO A 220 -10.64 13.30 -8.28
C PRO A 220 -11.24 13.40 -9.69
N PHE A 221 -12.49 13.80 -9.78
CA PHE A 221 -13.27 14.00 -11.00
C PHE A 221 -13.59 12.72 -11.81
N ILE A 222 -13.15 11.53 -11.37
CA ILE A 222 -13.38 10.26 -12.07
C ILE A 222 -14.16 9.28 -11.20
N TRP A 223 -13.65 8.96 -10.01
CA TRP A 223 -14.20 7.92 -9.14
C TRP A 223 -14.04 8.23 -7.65
#